data_79f1043719e49c3fce34f9bc14d5689a
#
_entry.id   79f1043719e49c3fce34f9bc14d5689a
#
_cell.length_a   1.000
_cell.length_b   1.000
_cell.length_c   1.000
_cell.angle_alpha   90.00
_cell.angle_beta   90.00
_cell.angle_gamma   90.00
#
_symmetry.space_group_name_H-M   'P 1'
#
loop_
_entity.id
_entity.type
_entity.pdbx_description
1 polymer ?
#
loop_
_entity_poly.entity_id
_entity_poly.type
_entity_poly.pdbx_seq_one_letter_code
_entity_poly.pdbx_strand_id
1 'polypeptide(L)'
;LVRYPGNPLLEPIEEHPWESKYVLNPGALRFGDKVYLFYRAVGHDGISHIGLAITDGYKVLERLPEPIFSPSTPEERMGCEDPRLVVVEDKIVMLYTAYDGNLAQIAAASITLEDFLSGNYRAWKREGLAFKNIWDKDAILFPERIGGKYIVYHRIEPSIWVTYSREIKFPIKEKHAIILGPRPGRMWDSLKIGSGA
;
A
#
# COMPACT_ATOMS: atom_id res chain seq x y z
N LEU A 1 -11.64 16.46 -16.08
CA LEU A 1 -11.50 16.30 -14.64
C LEU A 1 -11.16 17.65 -14.02
N VAL A 2 -11.92 18.03 -12.99
CA VAL A 2 -11.66 19.24 -12.21
C VAL A 2 -11.17 18.79 -10.85
N ARG A 3 -10.06 19.37 -10.37
CA ARG A 3 -9.56 19.09 -9.02
C ARG A 3 -10.49 19.72 -7.99
N TYR A 4 -10.72 19.00 -6.90
CA TYR A 4 -11.44 19.58 -5.76
C TYR A 4 -10.67 20.77 -5.19
N PRO A 5 -11.32 21.94 -4.97
CA PRO A 5 -10.62 23.13 -4.50
C PRO A 5 -9.98 23.01 -3.11
N GLY A 6 -10.48 22.07 -2.28
CA GLY A 6 -9.92 21.78 -0.95
C GLY A 6 -8.71 20.84 -0.95
N ASN A 7 -8.14 20.48 -2.11
CA ASN A 7 -6.90 19.73 -2.18
C ASN A 7 -5.67 20.63 -1.90
N PRO A 8 -4.60 20.11 -1.27
CA PRO A 8 -4.47 18.75 -0.78
C PRO A 8 -5.30 18.50 0.49
N LEU A 9 -5.85 17.27 0.64
CA LEU A 9 -6.58 16.88 1.86
C LEU A 9 -5.65 16.64 3.05
N LEU A 10 -4.44 16.19 2.80
CA LEU A 10 -3.42 15.91 3.82
C LEU A 10 -2.14 16.64 3.45
N GLU A 11 -1.56 17.33 4.43
CA GLU A 11 -0.25 17.93 4.37
C GLU A 11 0.60 17.40 5.53
N PRO A 12 1.94 17.46 5.47
CA PRO A 12 2.80 17.15 6.60
C PRO A 12 2.41 17.95 7.85
N ILE A 13 2.59 17.34 9.02
CA ILE A 13 2.40 17.99 10.32
C ILE A 13 3.76 18.05 11.00
N GLU A 14 4.29 19.26 11.20
CA GLU A 14 5.64 19.46 11.70
C GLU A 14 5.81 18.92 13.14
N GLU A 15 4.75 19.01 13.93
CA GLU A 15 4.69 18.52 15.31
C GLU A 15 4.67 17.00 15.43
N HIS A 16 4.43 16.29 14.33
CA HIS A 16 4.48 14.83 14.28
C HIS A 16 5.80 14.36 13.64
N PRO A 17 6.82 13.98 14.40
CA PRO A 17 8.17 13.69 13.86
C PRO A 17 8.17 12.66 12.73
N TRP A 18 7.24 11.69 12.75
CA TRP A 18 7.15 10.59 11.80
C TRP A 18 6.52 10.98 10.45
N GLU A 19 5.81 12.13 10.37
CA GLU A 19 5.14 12.63 9.15
C GLU A 19 5.45 14.10 8.84
N SER A 20 6.49 14.65 9.47
CA SER A 20 6.81 16.06 9.42
C SER A 20 7.31 16.55 8.06
N LYS A 21 7.70 15.65 7.16
CA LYS A 21 8.33 16.02 5.89
C LYS A 21 7.50 15.71 4.65
N TYR A 22 6.94 14.50 4.57
CA TYR A 22 6.14 14.08 3.42
C TYR A 22 4.94 13.22 3.83
N VAL A 23 3.83 13.43 3.12
CA VAL A 23 2.66 12.56 3.11
C VAL A 23 2.27 12.32 1.66
N LEU A 24 2.16 11.04 1.24
CA LEU A 24 2.03 10.66 -0.16
C LEU A 24 1.46 9.24 -0.33
N ASN A 25 1.15 8.90 -1.58
CA ASN A 25 0.79 7.54 -2.04
C ASN A 25 -0.26 6.83 -1.18
N PRO A 26 -1.44 7.43 -0.94
CA PRO A 26 -2.45 6.81 -0.11
C PRO A 26 -3.12 5.62 -0.81
N GLY A 27 -3.38 4.56 -0.03
CA GLY A 27 -4.44 3.60 -0.30
C GLY A 27 -5.73 4.06 0.37
N ALA A 28 -6.90 3.67 -0.16
CA ALA A 28 -8.18 4.07 0.37
C ALA A 28 -9.16 2.91 0.47
N LEU A 29 -9.89 2.86 1.58
CA LEU A 29 -11.04 1.97 1.76
C LEU A 29 -12.25 2.76 2.21
N ARG A 30 -13.44 2.39 1.70
CA ARG A 30 -14.69 3.00 2.11
C ARG A 30 -15.52 2.04 2.96
N PHE A 31 -15.98 2.50 4.12
CA PHE A 31 -16.93 1.81 4.97
C PHE A 31 -18.05 2.79 5.35
N GLY A 32 -19.26 2.51 4.87
CA GLY A 32 -20.40 3.42 5.01
C GLY A 32 -20.12 4.77 4.35
N ASP A 33 -20.25 5.85 5.13
CA ASP A 33 -20.03 7.22 4.68
C ASP A 33 -18.59 7.71 4.93
N LYS A 34 -17.72 6.86 5.47
CA LYS A 34 -16.33 7.19 5.76
C LYS A 34 -15.38 6.57 4.75
N VAL A 35 -14.35 7.33 4.37
CA VAL A 35 -13.20 6.87 3.58
C VAL A 35 -11.98 6.91 4.48
N TYR A 36 -11.32 5.78 4.59
CA TYR A 36 -10.10 5.58 5.36
C TYR A 36 -8.91 5.67 4.42
N LEU A 37 -8.08 6.69 4.61
CA LEU A 37 -6.87 6.94 3.82
C LEU A 37 -5.67 6.41 4.59
N PHE A 38 -5.06 5.38 4.05
CA PHE A 38 -3.80 4.83 4.53
C PHE A 38 -2.68 5.46 3.72
N TYR A 39 -1.89 6.33 4.30
CA TYR A 39 -0.91 7.11 3.57
C TYR A 39 0.51 6.80 4.03
N ARG A 40 1.45 6.83 3.08
CA ARG A 40 2.86 6.85 3.41
C ARG A 40 3.21 8.20 4.00
N ALA A 41 3.91 8.18 5.11
CA ALA A 41 4.43 9.36 5.78
C ALA A 41 5.92 9.23 6.03
N VAL A 42 6.65 10.34 5.96
CA VAL A 42 8.11 10.35 6.18
C VAL A 42 8.46 11.55 7.03
N GLY A 43 9.20 11.30 8.09
CA GLY A 43 9.79 12.32 8.94
C GLY A 43 11.17 12.80 8.48
N HIS A 44 11.83 13.60 9.31
CA HIS A 44 13.18 14.07 9.04
C HIS A 44 14.25 12.95 9.05
N ASP A 45 13.96 11.85 9.71
CA ASP A 45 14.80 10.65 9.75
C ASP A 45 14.82 9.89 8.41
N GLY A 46 13.90 10.21 7.48
CA GLY A 46 13.78 9.58 6.17
C GLY A 46 13.14 8.19 6.20
N ILE A 47 12.64 7.76 7.36
CA ILE A 47 11.97 6.45 7.52
C ILE A 47 10.50 6.58 7.13
N SER A 48 10.01 5.63 6.34
CA SER A 48 8.60 5.61 5.93
C SER A 48 7.73 4.83 6.90
N HIS A 49 6.62 5.44 7.27
CA HIS A 49 5.56 4.86 8.11
C HIS A 49 4.22 4.90 7.38
N ILE A 50 3.23 4.17 7.87
CA ILE A 50 1.86 4.25 7.37
C ILE A 50 0.98 4.92 8.41
N GLY A 51 0.42 6.06 8.04
CA GLY A 51 -0.58 6.80 8.81
C GLY A 51 -2.00 6.48 8.39
N LEU A 52 -2.97 6.92 9.18
CA LEU A 52 -4.39 6.79 8.91
C LEU A 52 -5.10 8.12 9.11
N ALA A 53 -5.86 8.53 8.09
CA ALA A 53 -6.84 9.61 8.19
C ALA A 53 -8.22 9.12 7.76
N ILE A 54 -9.25 9.61 8.43
CA ILE A 54 -10.66 9.31 8.15
C ILE A 54 -11.28 10.55 7.54
N THR A 55 -11.99 10.40 6.43
CA THR A 55 -12.57 11.50 5.67
C THR A 55 -13.99 11.14 5.23
N ASP A 56 -14.80 12.16 4.90
CA ASP A 56 -16.08 12.00 4.22
C ASP A 56 -15.93 12.01 2.68
N GLY A 57 -14.67 12.02 2.19
CA GLY A 57 -14.31 12.16 0.78
C GLY A 57 -13.93 13.59 0.38
N TYR A 58 -14.23 14.59 1.20
CA TYR A 58 -13.96 16.00 0.95
C TYR A 58 -13.20 16.68 2.08
N LYS A 59 -13.40 16.22 3.32
CA LYS A 59 -12.81 16.80 4.53
C LYS A 59 -12.20 15.69 5.37
N VAL A 60 -11.10 15.98 6.02
CA VAL A 60 -10.55 15.14 7.07
C VAL A 60 -11.40 15.28 8.31
N LEU A 61 -11.98 14.18 8.78
CA LEU A 61 -12.78 14.10 9.98
C LEU A 61 -11.91 13.76 11.20
N GLU A 62 -10.91 12.92 10.97
CA GLU A 62 -9.96 12.47 11.98
C GLU A 62 -8.63 12.12 11.31
N ARG A 63 -7.51 12.41 11.97
CA ARG A 63 -6.18 11.96 11.59
C ARG A 63 -5.48 11.47 12.84
N LEU A 64 -4.99 10.24 12.81
CA LEU A 64 -4.33 9.67 13.97
C LEU A 64 -2.98 10.34 14.21
N PRO A 65 -2.66 10.71 15.48
CA PRO A 65 -1.41 11.39 15.79
C PRO A 65 -0.17 10.48 15.71
N GLU A 66 -0.39 9.17 15.68
CA GLU A 66 0.65 8.15 15.64
C GLU A 66 0.46 7.24 14.42
N PRO A 67 1.53 6.69 13.85
CA PRO A 67 1.41 5.76 12.74
C PRO A 67 0.68 4.47 13.17
N ILE A 68 -0.10 3.91 12.26
CA ILE A 68 -0.77 2.62 12.48
C ILE A 68 0.14 1.43 12.12
N PHE A 69 1.18 1.69 11.34
CA PHE A 69 2.11 0.66 10.92
C PHE A 69 3.51 1.25 10.70
N SER A 70 4.49 0.69 11.38
CA SER A 70 5.88 1.17 11.39
C SER A 70 6.85 0.03 11.16
N PRO A 71 8.08 0.30 10.69
CA PRO A 71 9.11 -0.72 10.53
C PRO A 71 9.34 -1.55 11.79
N SER A 72 9.44 -2.86 11.63
CA SER A 72 9.72 -3.78 12.73
C SER A 72 10.51 -5.04 12.32
N THR A 73 10.84 -5.17 11.02
CA THR A 73 11.66 -6.28 10.51
C THR A 73 12.90 -5.71 9.79
N PRO A 74 13.95 -6.51 9.59
CA PRO A 74 15.14 -6.08 8.85
C PRO A 74 14.84 -5.58 7.44
N GLU A 75 13.86 -6.18 6.77
CA GLU A 75 13.44 -5.81 5.41
C GLU A 75 12.72 -4.46 5.35
N GLU A 76 12.23 -3.97 6.49
CA GLU A 76 11.52 -2.70 6.62
C GLU A 76 12.40 -1.58 7.19
N ARG A 77 13.68 -1.81 7.43
CA ARG A 77 14.56 -0.91 8.20
C ARG A 77 14.48 0.57 7.78
N MET A 78 14.26 0.85 6.50
CA MET A 78 14.13 2.21 5.96
C MET A 78 12.68 2.58 5.62
N GLY A 79 11.73 1.66 5.83
CA GLY A 79 10.34 2.03 5.76
C GLY A 79 9.36 0.96 5.32
N CYS A 80 8.11 1.23 5.69
CA CYS A 80 6.90 0.64 5.14
C CYS A 80 6.26 1.66 4.21
N GLU A 81 6.18 1.36 2.89
CA GLU A 81 5.84 2.35 1.86
C GLU A 81 4.61 1.95 1.06
N ASP A 82 3.89 2.95 0.57
CA ASP A 82 2.93 2.85 -0.53
C ASP A 82 1.86 1.76 -0.32
N PRO A 83 1.04 1.84 0.76
CA PRO A 83 0.08 0.81 1.11
C PRO A 83 -1.02 0.67 0.04
N ARG A 84 -1.34 -0.57 -0.31
CA ARG A 84 -2.46 -0.95 -1.19
C ARG A 84 -3.34 -1.94 -0.45
N LEU A 85 -4.61 -1.60 -0.30
CA LEU A 85 -5.51 -2.31 0.59
C LEU A 85 -6.70 -2.87 -0.17
N VAL A 86 -7.13 -4.03 0.28
CA VAL A 86 -8.32 -4.67 -0.23
C VAL A 86 -9.03 -5.42 0.89
N VAL A 87 -10.35 -5.42 0.87
CA VAL A 87 -11.16 -6.27 1.75
C VAL A 87 -11.32 -7.64 1.08
N VAL A 88 -10.92 -8.68 1.77
CA VAL A 88 -11.10 -10.06 1.32
C VAL A 88 -11.65 -10.87 2.48
N GLU A 89 -12.82 -11.47 2.28
CA GLU A 89 -13.53 -12.23 3.32
C GLU A 89 -13.76 -11.35 4.56
N ASP A 90 -13.26 -11.73 5.71
CA ASP A 90 -13.37 -11.05 7.00
C ASP A 90 -12.16 -10.15 7.35
N LYS A 91 -11.29 -9.86 6.37
CA LYS A 91 -10.03 -9.15 6.62
C LYS A 91 -9.79 -8.02 5.63
N ILE A 92 -9.01 -7.05 6.09
CA ILE A 92 -8.31 -6.12 5.22
C ILE A 92 -6.91 -6.70 5.01
N VAL A 93 -6.53 -6.89 3.75
CA VAL A 93 -5.17 -7.27 3.34
C VAL A 93 -4.49 -6.04 2.79
N MET A 94 -3.33 -5.72 3.30
CA MET A 94 -2.47 -4.65 2.84
C MET A 94 -1.23 -5.25 2.19
N LEU A 95 -1.00 -4.91 0.93
CA LEU A 95 0.29 -5.06 0.28
C LEU A 95 1.03 -3.73 0.37
N TYR A 96 2.29 -3.77 0.75
CA TYR A 96 3.13 -2.57 0.91
C TYR A 96 4.55 -2.86 0.49
N THR A 97 5.33 -1.82 0.27
CA THR A 97 6.77 -1.97 0.02
C THR A 97 7.52 -1.95 1.34
N ALA A 98 8.17 -3.06 1.67
CA ALA A 98 9.19 -3.14 2.71
C ALA A 98 10.54 -2.71 2.09
N TYR A 99 11.17 -1.68 2.65
CA TYR A 99 12.44 -1.16 2.16
C TYR A 99 13.52 -1.19 3.23
N ASP A 100 14.62 -1.85 2.94
CA ASP A 100 15.75 -2.00 3.88
C ASP A 100 16.88 -0.99 3.65
N GLY A 101 16.74 -0.11 2.65
CA GLY A 101 17.77 0.83 2.20
C GLY A 101 18.55 0.37 0.97
N ASN A 102 18.42 -0.91 0.60
CA ASN A 102 19.08 -1.48 -0.59
C ASN A 102 18.07 -2.16 -1.52
N LEU A 103 17.11 -2.89 -0.98
CA LEU A 103 16.15 -3.67 -1.74
C LEU A 103 14.72 -3.31 -1.31
N ALA A 104 13.91 -2.89 -2.28
CA ALA A 104 12.48 -2.71 -2.10
C ALA A 104 11.77 -4.01 -2.46
N GLN A 105 10.97 -4.56 -1.56
CA GLN A 105 10.27 -5.81 -1.74
C GLN A 105 8.79 -5.67 -1.34
N ILE A 106 7.91 -6.39 -2.00
CA ILE A 106 6.51 -6.43 -1.59
C ILE A 106 6.36 -7.31 -0.34
N ALA A 107 5.76 -6.73 0.67
CA ALA A 107 5.35 -7.42 1.89
C ALA A 107 3.83 -7.33 2.07
N ALA A 108 3.29 -8.19 2.92
CA ALA A 108 1.89 -8.27 3.23
C ALA A 108 1.62 -8.18 4.73
N ALA A 109 0.53 -7.52 5.06
CA ALA A 109 -0.05 -7.51 6.40
C ALA A 109 -1.57 -7.64 6.32
N SER A 110 -2.19 -8.12 7.38
CA SER A 110 -3.64 -8.24 7.49
C SER A 110 -4.16 -7.77 8.84
N ILE A 111 -5.40 -7.30 8.86
CA ILE A 111 -6.16 -6.98 10.07
C ILE A 111 -7.58 -7.51 9.88
N THR A 112 -8.23 -7.98 10.94
CA THR A 112 -9.63 -8.40 10.85
C THR A 112 -10.54 -7.18 10.67
N LEU A 113 -11.66 -7.36 9.99
CA LEU A 113 -12.67 -6.29 9.89
C LEU A 113 -13.22 -5.90 11.26
N GLU A 114 -13.35 -6.87 12.17
CA GLU A 114 -13.79 -6.63 13.54
C GLU A 114 -12.85 -5.69 14.29
N ASP A 115 -11.53 -5.99 14.30
CA ASP A 115 -10.53 -5.11 14.91
C ASP A 115 -10.53 -3.73 14.27
N PHE A 116 -10.54 -3.67 12.94
CA PHE A 116 -10.49 -2.41 12.23
C PHE A 116 -11.72 -1.54 12.51
N LEU A 117 -12.93 -2.10 12.41
CA LEU A 117 -14.17 -1.35 12.60
C LEU A 117 -14.43 -0.98 14.06
N SER A 118 -13.84 -1.71 15.02
CA SER A 118 -13.85 -1.34 16.45
C SER A 118 -12.85 -0.24 16.81
N GLY A 119 -12.03 0.23 15.86
CA GLY A 119 -11.02 1.26 16.08
C GLY A 119 -9.66 0.74 16.54
N ASN A 120 -9.46 -0.58 16.57
CA ASN A 120 -8.16 -1.20 16.88
C ASN A 120 -7.21 -1.15 15.67
N TYR A 121 -6.94 0.05 15.16
CA TYR A 121 -6.20 0.29 13.91
C TYR A 121 -4.73 -0.16 13.93
N ARG A 122 -4.21 -0.66 15.05
CA ARG A 122 -2.83 -1.15 15.18
C ARG A 122 -2.72 -2.68 15.28
N ALA A 123 -3.84 -3.40 15.19
CA ALA A 123 -3.88 -4.85 15.28
C ALA A 123 -3.40 -5.58 14.01
N TRP A 124 -2.53 -4.94 13.23
CA TRP A 124 -1.98 -5.53 12.01
C TRP A 124 -1.07 -6.72 12.32
N LYS A 125 -1.33 -7.80 11.63
CA LYS A 125 -0.47 -8.98 11.60
C LYS A 125 0.38 -8.96 10.34
N ARG A 126 1.71 -9.02 10.48
CA ARG A 126 2.60 -9.21 9.33
C ARG A 126 2.49 -10.62 8.80
N GLU A 127 2.23 -10.75 7.52
CA GLU A 127 2.17 -12.03 6.81
C GLU A 127 3.51 -12.38 6.14
N GLY A 128 4.45 -11.41 6.09
CA GLY A 128 5.80 -11.55 5.56
C GLY A 128 5.94 -11.04 4.13
N LEU A 129 7.10 -11.32 3.52
CA LEU A 129 7.36 -10.94 2.13
C LEU A 129 6.48 -11.72 1.17
N ALA A 130 5.84 -10.99 0.24
CA ALA A 130 5.04 -11.61 -0.82
C ALA A 130 5.93 -12.29 -1.86
N PHE A 131 7.05 -11.64 -2.22
CA PHE A 131 8.06 -12.15 -3.13
C PHE A 131 9.44 -11.88 -2.53
N LYS A 132 10.24 -12.92 -2.37
CA LYS A 132 11.56 -12.79 -1.72
C LYS A 132 12.66 -12.46 -2.70
N ASN A 133 13.54 -11.54 -2.31
CA ASN A 133 14.76 -11.19 -3.04
C ASN A 133 14.50 -10.67 -4.46
N ILE A 134 13.39 -10.00 -4.68
CA ILE A 134 13.03 -9.37 -5.93
C ILE A 134 12.80 -7.89 -5.67
N TRP A 135 13.47 -7.01 -6.44
CA TRP A 135 13.15 -5.58 -6.45
C TRP A 135 11.75 -5.40 -7.06
N ASP A 136 10.80 -5.06 -6.22
CA ASP A 136 9.39 -5.06 -6.59
C ASP A 136 8.64 -3.96 -5.84
N LYS A 137 7.69 -3.32 -6.51
CA LYS A 137 6.82 -2.27 -5.96
C LYS A 137 5.40 -2.36 -6.50
N ASP A 138 4.51 -1.51 -6.00
CA ASP A 138 3.16 -1.25 -6.52
C ASP A 138 2.31 -2.53 -6.67
N ALA A 139 2.35 -3.43 -5.68
CA ALA A 139 1.53 -4.63 -5.74
C ALA A 139 0.08 -4.33 -5.31
N ILE A 140 -0.87 -4.87 -6.07
CA ILE A 140 -2.29 -4.86 -5.77
C ILE A 140 -2.85 -6.28 -5.79
N LEU A 141 -3.70 -6.58 -4.82
CA LEU A 141 -4.47 -7.81 -4.77
C LEU A 141 -5.90 -7.51 -5.24
N PHE A 142 -6.42 -8.32 -6.14
CA PHE A 142 -7.82 -8.20 -6.55
C PHE A 142 -8.75 -8.67 -5.43
N PRO A 143 -9.88 -7.97 -5.19
CA PRO A 143 -10.79 -8.29 -4.09
C PRO A 143 -11.54 -9.61 -4.29
N GLU A 144 -11.69 -10.03 -5.54
CA GLU A 144 -12.46 -11.20 -5.93
C GLU A 144 -11.59 -12.24 -6.65
N ARG A 145 -11.99 -13.50 -6.54
CA ARG A 145 -11.37 -14.57 -7.32
C ARG A 145 -11.84 -14.53 -8.75
N ILE A 146 -10.92 -14.60 -9.69
CA ILE A 146 -11.19 -14.75 -11.11
C ILE A 146 -10.76 -16.15 -11.54
N GLY A 147 -11.71 -16.96 -12.04
CA GLY A 147 -11.45 -18.36 -12.35
C GLY A 147 -10.99 -19.19 -11.13
N GLY A 148 -11.51 -18.87 -9.94
CA GLY A 148 -11.19 -19.56 -8.70
C GLY A 148 -9.82 -19.20 -8.07
N LYS A 149 -9.13 -18.18 -8.61
CA LYS A 149 -7.82 -17.75 -8.13
C LYS A 149 -7.83 -16.26 -7.78
N TYR A 150 -7.06 -15.89 -6.77
CA TYR A 150 -6.69 -14.51 -6.51
C TYR A 150 -5.65 -14.06 -7.52
N ILE A 151 -5.73 -12.80 -7.93
CA ILE A 151 -4.81 -12.17 -8.87
C ILE A 151 -4.03 -11.11 -8.13
N VAL A 152 -2.71 -11.10 -8.29
CA VAL A 152 -1.83 -10.05 -7.81
C VAL A 152 -1.11 -9.44 -9.01
N TYR A 153 -1.29 -8.11 -9.20
CA TYR A 153 -0.44 -7.34 -10.08
C TYR A 153 0.67 -6.72 -9.24
N HIS A 154 1.86 -6.66 -9.79
CA HIS A 154 3.02 -6.04 -9.15
C HIS A 154 3.97 -5.49 -10.22
N ARG A 155 4.97 -4.70 -9.81
CA ARG A 155 5.91 -4.07 -10.72
C ARG A 155 7.34 -4.54 -10.49
N ILE A 156 7.82 -5.43 -11.36
CA ILE A 156 9.24 -5.60 -11.57
C ILE A 156 9.61 -4.71 -12.76
N GLU A 157 10.34 -3.65 -12.49
CA GLU A 157 10.64 -2.62 -13.49
C GLU A 157 11.18 -3.21 -14.80
N PRO A 158 10.74 -2.68 -15.94
CA PRO A 158 9.87 -1.51 -16.11
C PRO A 158 8.37 -1.84 -16.22
N SER A 159 7.97 -3.09 -16.05
CA SER A 159 6.70 -3.66 -16.49
C SER A 159 5.77 -4.03 -15.33
N ILE A 160 4.48 -4.13 -15.63
CA ILE A 160 3.50 -4.76 -14.74
C ILE A 160 3.50 -6.27 -14.99
N TRP A 161 3.61 -7.01 -13.90
CA TRP A 161 3.58 -8.45 -13.85
C TRP A 161 2.32 -8.95 -13.15
N VAL A 162 1.94 -10.18 -13.44
CA VAL A 162 0.83 -10.86 -12.78
C VAL A 162 1.29 -12.19 -12.22
N THR A 163 0.76 -12.52 -11.06
CA THR A 163 0.77 -13.87 -10.50
C THR A 163 -0.62 -14.26 -10.01
N TYR A 164 -0.84 -15.55 -9.85
CA TYR A 164 -2.13 -16.12 -9.47
C TYR A 164 -1.93 -17.03 -8.27
N SER A 165 -2.81 -16.97 -7.26
CA SER A 165 -2.79 -17.92 -6.15
C SER A 165 -4.20 -18.44 -5.84
N ARG A 166 -4.30 -19.69 -5.41
CA ARG A 166 -5.57 -20.26 -4.93
C ARG A 166 -5.92 -19.79 -3.54
N GLU A 167 -4.91 -19.37 -2.77
CA GLU A 167 -5.03 -18.93 -1.39
C GLU A 167 -4.26 -17.62 -1.21
N ILE A 168 -4.71 -16.77 -0.29
CA ILE A 168 -3.94 -15.61 0.17
C ILE A 168 -2.97 -16.11 1.23
N LYS A 169 -1.81 -16.55 0.77
CA LYS A 169 -0.73 -17.07 1.61
C LYS A 169 0.62 -16.56 1.10
N PHE A 170 1.44 -16.08 1.99
CA PHE A 170 2.74 -15.52 1.66
C PHE A 170 3.89 -16.39 2.18
N PRO A 171 5.02 -16.49 1.46
CA PRO A 171 5.24 -15.94 0.12
C PRO A 171 4.42 -16.64 -0.96
N ILE A 172 4.07 -15.89 -2.01
CA ILE A 172 3.44 -16.44 -3.21
C ILE A 172 4.51 -17.20 -3.99
N LYS A 173 4.23 -18.45 -4.35
CA LYS A 173 5.19 -19.36 -5.00
C LYS A 173 4.92 -19.60 -6.49
N GLU A 174 3.79 -19.13 -6.96
CA GLU A 174 3.35 -19.27 -8.33
C GLU A 174 4.22 -18.44 -9.28
N LYS A 175 4.25 -18.86 -10.56
CA LYS A 175 5.02 -18.16 -11.59
C LYS A 175 4.41 -16.78 -11.88
N HIS A 176 5.28 -15.86 -12.24
CA HIS A 176 4.93 -14.51 -12.66
C HIS A 176 5.03 -14.40 -14.19
N ALA A 177 4.17 -13.57 -14.77
CA ALA A 177 4.19 -13.26 -16.20
C ALA A 177 4.02 -11.74 -16.41
N ILE A 178 4.71 -11.20 -17.42
CA ILE A 178 4.49 -9.81 -17.83
C ILE A 178 3.12 -9.72 -18.52
N ILE A 179 2.32 -8.73 -18.11
CA ILE A 179 1.03 -8.44 -18.75
C ILE A 179 1.01 -7.12 -19.48
N LEU A 180 1.85 -6.16 -19.06
CA LEU A 180 1.91 -4.86 -19.69
C LEU A 180 3.33 -4.29 -19.55
N GLY A 181 3.89 -3.83 -20.66
CA GLY A 181 5.16 -3.12 -20.73
C GLY A 181 4.98 -1.64 -21.03
N PRO A 182 6.02 -0.81 -20.80
CA PRO A 182 6.05 0.57 -21.25
C PRO A 182 5.87 0.67 -22.76
N ARG A 183 5.31 1.79 -23.23
CA ARG A 183 5.24 2.07 -24.67
C ARG A 183 6.61 2.51 -25.18
N PRO A 184 7.02 2.07 -26.38
CA PRO A 184 8.28 2.48 -26.96
C PRO A 184 8.27 3.95 -27.39
N GLY A 185 9.45 4.56 -27.49
CA GLY A 185 9.62 5.93 -27.99
C GLY A 185 9.46 7.01 -26.92
N ARG A 186 9.09 8.21 -27.35
CA ARG A 186 8.96 9.39 -26.47
C ARG A 186 7.54 9.55 -25.89
N MET A 187 7.03 8.49 -25.26
CA MET A 187 5.74 8.52 -24.57
C MET A 187 5.93 8.83 -23.09
N TRP A 188 4.89 9.37 -22.43
CA TRP A 188 4.94 9.70 -20.99
C TRP A 188 5.16 8.48 -20.10
N ASP A 189 4.81 7.29 -20.57
CA ASP A 189 4.96 5.99 -19.89
C ASP A 189 6.10 5.13 -20.47
N SER A 190 7.05 5.74 -21.23
CA SER A 190 8.11 4.99 -21.91
C SER A 190 9.21 4.47 -21.00
N LEU A 191 9.34 4.99 -19.77
CA LEU A 191 10.39 4.57 -18.84
C LEU A 191 9.93 3.40 -17.97
N LYS A 192 8.76 3.53 -17.37
CA LYS A 192 8.16 2.49 -16.51
C LYS A 192 6.68 2.73 -16.30
N ILE A 193 5.98 1.67 -15.99
CA ILE A 193 4.57 1.67 -15.61
C ILE A 193 4.39 0.91 -14.30
N GLY A 194 3.32 1.19 -13.58
CA GLY A 194 2.97 0.53 -12.32
C GLY A 194 1.47 0.32 -12.20
N SER A 195 1.06 -0.62 -11.38
CA SER A 195 -0.35 -0.82 -11.06
C SER A 195 -0.88 0.38 -10.26
N GLY A 196 -2.10 0.78 -10.58
CA GLY A 196 -2.84 1.80 -9.82
C GLY A 196 -3.36 1.26 -8.48
N ALA A 197 -4.19 2.08 -7.84
CA ALA A 197 -4.97 1.68 -6.66
C ALA A 197 -6.31 1.09 -7.11
#